data_d0865cf960200cca740744a374e0a255
#
_entry.id   d0865cf960200cca740744a374e0a255
#
_cell.length_a   1.000
_cell.length_b   1.000
_cell.length_c   1.000
_cell.angle_alpha   90.00
_cell.angle_beta   90.00
_cell.angle_gamma   90.00
#
_symmetry.space_group_name_H-M   'P 1'
#
loop_
_entity.id
_entity.type
_entity.pdbx_description
1 polymer ?
#
loop_
_entity_poly.entity_id
_entity_poly.type
_entity_poly.pdbx_seq_one_letter_code
_entity_poly.pdbx_strand_id
1 'polypeptide(L)'
;MAKITCVDISEFQQNIDFSKMSADGIKAVIIRAGYGREISQKDTMFESHYKGAKSAGLKIGVYWYSYANSTNDAEREAKSCLECIKGKLLDMPIYYDMEDSSQIKLGKTKLTEIAERFCESVKKSSYRAGVYANLNWFSNYLDYTKLKSKYSVWLAQYNDKAELDCDIWQNSSTGRVSGYNGNIDTNIIYNESIFSDKTEKPTEEKNYPDIYYKVRCGGIWLPEVKNLEDYAGLKGKAITNIAIRASIGKVWYQVHTKGGWLPKVTGYDIDDFENGYAGNGSNIDAIRVYYTTPQSVANSLGKYLVAKYRVSPINKEYFDWQKDDQTTNGQDGYAGLFDKSIDRVSIILE
;
A
#
# COMPACT_ATOMS: atom_id res chain seq x y z
N MET A 1 -30.91 -18.09 -10.73
CA MET A 1 -29.76 -17.41 -11.35
C MET A 1 -28.82 -18.46 -11.92
N ALA A 2 -28.21 -18.22 -13.07
CA ALA A 2 -27.22 -19.14 -13.63
C ALA A 2 -26.02 -19.18 -12.69
N LYS A 3 -25.53 -20.39 -12.36
CA LYS A 3 -24.35 -20.56 -11.52
C LYS A 3 -23.11 -20.18 -12.35
N ILE A 4 -22.30 -19.24 -11.86
CA ILE A 4 -21.05 -18.85 -12.53
C ILE A 4 -19.96 -19.81 -12.08
N THR A 5 -19.37 -20.53 -13.05
CA THR A 5 -18.27 -21.46 -12.80
C THR A 5 -16.93 -20.74 -12.75
N CYS A 6 -16.16 -21.08 -11.75
CA CYS A 6 -14.83 -20.52 -11.48
C CYS A 6 -13.85 -21.64 -11.16
N VAL A 7 -12.58 -21.46 -11.43
CA VAL A 7 -11.50 -22.33 -10.98
C VAL A 7 -10.53 -21.56 -10.12
N ASP A 8 -9.80 -22.23 -9.23
CA ASP A 8 -8.65 -21.64 -8.59
C ASP A 8 -7.39 -22.43 -8.91
N ILE A 9 -6.27 -21.72 -9.00
CA ILE A 9 -5.01 -22.22 -9.53
C ILE A 9 -3.80 -21.60 -8.84
N SER A 10 -2.70 -22.32 -8.89
CA SER A 10 -1.40 -21.92 -8.39
C SER A 10 -0.28 -22.45 -9.28
N GLU A 11 0.96 -22.34 -8.85
CA GLU A 11 2.12 -22.91 -9.55
C GLU A 11 2.03 -24.44 -9.81
N PHE A 12 1.12 -25.13 -9.13
CA PHE A 12 0.89 -26.56 -9.34
C PHE A 12 0.09 -26.87 -10.61
N GLN A 13 -0.68 -25.92 -11.13
CA GLN A 13 -1.40 -26.03 -12.41
C GLN A 13 -0.62 -25.35 -13.54
N GLN A 14 0.31 -26.07 -14.16
CA GLN A 14 1.12 -25.58 -15.27
C GLN A 14 0.49 -25.90 -16.63
N ASN A 15 0.89 -25.16 -17.67
CA ASN A 15 0.48 -25.38 -19.06
C ASN A 15 -1.04 -25.29 -19.28
N ILE A 16 -1.70 -24.29 -18.71
CA ILE A 16 -3.14 -24.04 -18.88
C ILE A 16 -3.38 -23.34 -20.23
N ASP A 17 -4.31 -23.86 -21.02
CA ASP A 17 -4.93 -23.18 -22.15
C ASP A 17 -6.20 -22.43 -21.68
N PHE A 18 -6.02 -21.19 -21.27
CA PHE A 18 -7.11 -20.36 -20.76
C PHE A 18 -8.20 -20.08 -21.81
N SER A 19 -7.86 -20.10 -23.10
CA SER A 19 -8.83 -19.89 -24.16
C SER A 19 -9.79 -21.08 -24.28
N LYS A 20 -9.28 -22.31 -24.20
CA LYS A 20 -10.11 -23.50 -24.13
C LYS A 20 -10.93 -23.54 -22.84
N MET A 21 -10.34 -23.17 -21.71
CA MET A 21 -11.04 -23.10 -20.41
C MET A 21 -12.22 -22.12 -20.46
N SER A 22 -12.02 -20.93 -21.03
CA SER A 22 -13.09 -19.93 -21.22
C SER A 22 -14.18 -20.42 -22.17
N ALA A 23 -13.81 -21.10 -23.26
CA ALA A 23 -14.74 -21.67 -24.22
C ALA A 23 -15.57 -22.82 -23.64
N ASP A 24 -15.04 -23.56 -22.66
CA ASP A 24 -15.72 -24.63 -21.91
C ASP A 24 -16.69 -24.10 -20.83
N GLY A 25 -16.81 -22.78 -20.73
CA GLY A 25 -17.83 -22.15 -19.85
C GLY A 25 -17.28 -21.62 -18.53
N ILE A 26 -15.99 -21.75 -18.23
CA ILE A 26 -15.38 -21.09 -17.07
C ILE A 26 -15.42 -19.58 -17.28
N LYS A 27 -15.90 -18.83 -16.29
CA LYS A 27 -16.06 -17.37 -16.36
C LYS A 27 -15.09 -16.60 -15.50
N ALA A 28 -14.53 -17.24 -14.49
CA ALA A 28 -13.63 -16.61 -13.54
C ALA A 28 -12.49 -17.53 -13.13
N VAL A 29 -11.40 -16.95 -12.66
CA VAL A 29 -10.27 -17.66 -12.08
C VAL A 29 -9.74 -16.92 -10.86
N ILE A 30 -9.41 -17.66 -9.79
CA ILE A 30 -8.75 -17.12 -8.60
C ILE A 30 -7.32 -17.66 -8.61
N ILE A 31 -6.33 -16.79 -8.66
CA ILE A 31 -4.93 -17.14 -8.88
C ILE A 31 -4.15 -16.92 -7.59
N ARG A 32 -3.35 -17.90 -7.15
CA ARG A 32 -2.44 -17.68 -6.04
C ARG A 32 -1.42 -16.60 -6.41
N ALA A 33 -1.43 -15.49 -5.67
CA ALA A 33 -0.41 -14.45 -5.86
C ALA A 33 0.91 -14.81 -5.13
N GLY A 34 0.81 -15.56 -4.02
CA GLY A 34 1.93 -16.01 -3.23
C GLY A 34 1.49 -16.50 -1.85
N TYR A 35 2.45 -16.52 -0.93
CA TYR A 35 2.24 -17.01 0.44
C TYR A 35 3.24 -16.37 1.40
N GLY A 36 2.94 -16.36 2.70
CA GLY A 36 3.86 -15.92 3.74
C GLY A 36 4.19 -14.43 3.69
N ARG A 37 5.28 -14.03 4.34
CA ARG A 37 5.57 -12.64 4.71
C ARG A 37 6.50 -11.89 3.77
N GLU A 38 7.11 -12.59 2.81
CA GLU A 38 8.17 -12.00 1.98
C GLU A 38 7.75 -11.96 0.51
N ILE A 39 8.14 -10.89 -0.19
CA ILE A 39 7.87 -10.72 -1.63
C ILE A 39 8.48 -11.85 -2.48
N SER A 40 9.57 -12.46 -2.01
CA SER A 40 10.20 -13.61 -2.66
C SER A 40 9.34 -14.88 -2.64
N GLN A 41 8.27 -14.91 -1.84
CA GLN A 41 7.29 -15.98 -1.76
C GLN A 41 6.13 -15.81 -2.75
N LYS A 42 6.32 -14.95 -3.75
CA LYS A 42 5.41 -14.82 -4.89
C LYS A 42 5.30 -16.16 -5.62
N ASP A 43 4.07 -16.53 -6.00
CA ASP A 43 3.84 -17.73 -6.81
C ASP A 43 4.54 -17.65 -8.17
N THR A 44 5.29 -18.69 -8.51
CA THR A 44 6.16 -18.69 -9.69
C THR A 44 5.38 -18.60 -11.02
N MET A 45 4.13 -19.05 -11.04
CA MET A 45 3.26 -19.03 -12.22
C MET A 45 2.32 -17.82 -12.25
N PHE A 46 2.29 -16.99 -11.19
CA PHE A 46 1.33 -15.91 -11.05
C PHE A 46 1.26 -14.99 -12.28
N GLU A 47 2.42 -14.52 -12.77
CA GLU A 47 2.46 -13.60 -13.93
C GLU A 47 1.93 -14.26 -15.21
N SER A 48 2.31 -15.52 -15.44
CA SER A 48 1.86 -16.29 -16.60
C SER A 48 0.36 -16.55 -16.55
N HIS A 49 -0.15 -16.98 -15.39
CA HIS A 49 -1.57 -17.22 -15.17
C HIS A 49 -2.40 -15.94 -15.31
N TYR A 50 -1.98 -14.84 -14.69
CA TYR A 50 -2.67 -13.55 -14.82
C TYR A 50 -2.76 -13.10 -16.28
N LYS A 51 -1.63 -13.16 -17.02
CA LYS A 51 -1.59 -12.79 -18.45
C LYS A 51 -2.49 -13.68 -19.30
N GLY A 52 -2.43 -14.99 -19.10
CA GLY A 52 -3.23 -15.96 -19.83
C GLY A 52 -4.74 -15.79 -19.59
N ALA A 53 -5.13 -15.70 -18.33
CA ALA A 53 -6.53 -15.49 -17.92
C ALA A 53 -7.10 -14.17 -18.46
N LYS A 54 -6.33 -13.10 -18.38
CA LYS A 54 -6.72 -11.78 -18.91
C LYS A 54 -6.87 -11.81 -20.43
N SER A 55 -5.97 -12.46 -21.16
CA SER A 55 -6.06 -12.59 -22.62
C SER A 55 -7.27 -13.42 -23.06
N ALA A 56 -7.71 -14.38 -22.25
CA ALA A 56 -8.89 -15.20 -22.48
C ALA A 56 -10.22 -14.54 -22.03
N GLY A 57 -10.16 -13.32 -21.48
CA GLY A 57 -11.33 -12.57 -21.02
C GLY A 57 -11.98 -13.12 -19.73
N LEU A 58 -11.26 -13.93 -18.96
CA LEU A 58 -11.73 -14.41 -17.66
C LEU A 58 -11.74 -13.30 -16.63
N LYS A 59 -12.71 -13.31 -15.72
CA LYS A 59 -12.71 -12.49 -14.52
C LYS A 59 -11.66 -12.99 -13.54
N ILE A 60 -10.87 -12.10 -12.97
CA ILE A 60 -9.69 -12.46 -12.16
C ILE A 60 -9.86 -12.04 -10.71
N GLY A 61 -9.71 -13.01 -9.80
CA GLY A 61 -9.43 -12.82 -8.39
C GLY A 61 -8.03 -13.35 -8.04
N VAL A 62 -7.58 -13.05 -6.84
CA VAL A 62 -6.33 -13.62 -6.31
C VAL A 62 -6.50 -14.10 -4.89
N TYR A 63 -5.62 -15.01 -4.46
CA TYR A 63 -5.50 -15.40 -3.07
C TYR A 63 -4.06 -15.37 -2.58
N TRP A 64 -3.90 -15.26 -1.27
CA TRP A 64 -2.63 -15.27 -0.55
C TRP A 64 -2.69 -16.28 0.58
N TYR A 65 -1.82 -17.29 0.54
CA TYR A 65 -1.78 -18.34 1.56
C TYR A 65 -1.09 -17.85 2.83
N SER A 66 -1.75 -18.01 3.97
CA SER A 66 -1.32 -17.50 5.27
C SER A 66 -0.41 -18.43 6.03
N TYR A 67 0.71 -17.89 6.53
CA TYR A 67 1.52 -18.45 7.60
C TYR A 67 1.64 -17.51 8.81
N ALA A 68 0.78 -16.51 8.91
CA ALA A 68 0.85 -15.49 9.96
C ALA A 68 0.57 -16.07 11.35
N ASN A 69 1.45 -15.75 12.30
CA ASN A 69 1.27 -16.10 13.71
C ASN A 69 0.87 -14.88 14.58
N SER A 70 0.79 -13.72 13.97
CA SER A 70 0.42 -12.46 14.61
C SER A 70 -0.26 -11.51 13.62
N THR A 71 -0.94 -10.50 14.13
CA THR A 71 -1.51 -9.43 13.30
C THR A 71 -0.44 -8.64 12.55
N ASN A 72 0.77 -8.51 13.09
CA ASN A 72 1.90 -7.90 12.41
C ASN A 72 2.38 -8.76 11.22
N ASP A 73 2.40 -10.09 11.37
CA ASP A 73 2.69 -10.99 10.25
C ASP A 73 1.64 -10.86 9.14
N ALA A 74 0.34 -10.81 9.50
CA ALA A 74 -0.74 -10.62 8.53
C ALA A 74 -0.62 -9.29 7.75
N GLU A 75 -0.17 -8.22 8.41
CA GLU A 75 0.08 -6.95 7.75
C GLU A 75 1.28 -7.03 6.78
N ARG A 76 2.33 -7.76 7.14
CA ARG A 76 3.46 -8.04 6.24
C ARG A 76 3.04 -8.89 5.05
N GLU A 77 2.22 -9.93 5.26
CA GLU A 77 1.66 -10.76 4.20
C GLU A 77 0.78 -9.93 3.25
N ALA A 78 -0.07 -9.04 3.78
CA ALA A 78 -0.87 -8.12 2.96
C ALA A 78 0.02 -7.19 2.14
N LYS A 79 1.09 -6.65 2.71
CA LYS A 79 2.04 -5.80 1.99
C LYS A 79 2.73 -6.55 0.86
N SER A 80 3.17 -7.79 1.11
CA SER A 80 3.80 -8.65 0.08
C SER A 80 2.80 -9.01 -1.02
N CYS A 81 1.56 -9.35 -0.67
CA CYS A 81 0.48 -9.57 -1.63
C CYS A 81 0.24 -8.35 -2.53
N LEU A 82 0.06 -7.18 -1.94
CA LEU A 82 -0.18 -5.94 -2.65
C LEU A 82 0.96 -5.56 -3.59
N GLU A 83 2.21 -5.78 -3.20
CA GLU A 83 3.36 -5.56 -4.07
C GLU A 83 3.40 -6.57 -5.24
N CYS A 84 3.04 -7.85 -5.00
CA CYS A 84 2.94 -8.86 -6.06
C CYS A 84 1.92 -8.50 -7.14
N ILE A 85 0.79 -7.92 -6.75
CA ILE A 85 -0.31 -7.59 -7.68
C ILE A 85 -0.27 -6.15 -8.20
N LYS A 86 0.76 -5.40 -7.88
CA LYS A 86 0.92 -3.99 -8.25
C LYS A 86 0.72 -3.77 -9.75
N GLY A 87 -0.13 -2.82 -10.10
CA GLY A 87 -0.47 -2.50 -11.50
C GLY A 87 -1.41 -3.51 -12.19
N LYS A 88 -1.93 -4.52 -11.47
CA LYS A 88 -2.88 -5.50 -12.01
C LYS A 88 -4.32 -5.13 -11.68
N LEU A 89 -5.19 -5.33 -12.66
CA LEU A 89 -6.63 -5.15 -12.50
C LEU A 89 -7.25 -6.46 -12.00
N LEU A 90 -7.99 -6.40 -10.92
CA LEU A 90 -8.73 -7.53 -10.38
C LEU A 90 -10.24 -7.27 -10.49
N ASP A 91 -10.98 -8.25 -11.00
CA ASP A 91 -12.43 -8.21 -11.08
C ASP A 91 -13.10 -8.69 -9.78
N MET A 92 -12.37 -9.44 -8.94
CA MET A 92 -12.86 -10.11 -7.75
C MET A 92 -12.01 -9.69 -6.53
N PRO A 93 -12.44 -10.01 -5.29
CA PRO A 93 -11.66 -9.75 -4.08
C PRO A 93 -10.27 -10.43 -4.07
N ILE A 94 -9.41 -9.94 -3.18
CA ILE A 94 -8.21 -10.63 -2.73
C ILE A 94 -8.63 -11.49 -1.53
N TYR A 95 -8.44 -12.79 -1.64
CA TYR A 95 -8.80 -13.73 -0.59
C TYR A 95 -7.59 -14.08 0.27
N TYR A 96 -7.78 -14.00 1.59
CA TYR A 96 -6.81 -14.49 2.54
C TYR A 96 -7.12 -15.94 2.86
N ASP A 97 -6.20 -16.83 2.54
CA ASP A 97 -6.36 -18.26 2.63
C ASP A 97 -5.87 -18.75 4.00
N MET A 98 -6.83 -19.13 4.84
CA MET A 98 -6.65 -19.50 6.25
C MET A 98 -6.92 -20.99 6.45
N GLU A 99 -5.88 -21.83 6.28
CA GLU A 99 -6.04 -23.28 6.43
C GLU A 99 -4.80 -24.02 6.99
N ASP A 100 -3.71 -23.29 7.27
CA ASP A 100 -2.49 -23.90 7.77
C ASP A 100 -2.63 -24.44 9.19
N SER A 101 -2.50 -25.75 9.35
CA SER A 101 -2.73 -26.43 10.63
C SER A 101 -1.78 -25.97 11.76
N SER A 102 -0.61 -25.42 11.43
CA SER A 102 0.32 -24.89 12.42
C SER A 102 -0.22 -23.67 13.17
N GLN A 103 -1.20 -22.97 12.57
CA GLN A 103 -1.83 -21.79 13.15
C GLN A 103 -2.93 -22.13 14.17
N ILE A 104 -3.50 -23.33 14.17
CA ILE A 104 -4.65 -23.74 15.02
C ILE A 104 -4.41 -23.45 16.50
N LYS A 105 -3.18 -23.64 16.98
CA LYS A 105 -2.77 -23.37 18.37
C LYS A 105 -2.95 -21.92 18.82
N LEU A 106 -3.12 -20.97 17.91
CA LEU A 106 -3.33 -19.56 18.23
C LEU A 106 -4.75 -19.27 18.77
N GLY A 107 -5.70 -20.17 18.50
CA GLY A 107 -7.07 -20.07 18.93
C GLY A 107 -7.93 -19.11 18.10
N LYS A 108 -9.24 -19.27 18.21
CA LYS A 108 -10.26 -18.64 17.36
C LYS A 108 -10.16 -17.11 17.34
N THR A 109 -10.03 -16.47 18.50
CA THR A 109 -9.96 -15.00 18.58
C THR A 109 -8.76 -14.46 17.80
N LYS A 110 -7.58 -15.05 18.02
CA LYS A 110 -6.34 -14.59 17.39
C LYS A 110 -6.32 -14.84 15.88
N LEU A 111 -6.81 -15.98 15.43
CA LEU A 111 -6.93 -16.29 14.01
C LEU A 111 -7.89 -15.34 13.31
N THR A 112 -8.99 -14.99 13.95
CA THR A 112 -9.94 -14.00 13.42
C THR A 112 -9.31 -12.61 13.31
N GLU A 113 -8.56 -12.17 14.34
CA GLU A 113 -7.82 -10.89 14.31
C GLU A 113 -6.76 -10.86 13.19
N ILE A 114 -6.08 -11.98 12.94
CA ILE A 114 -5.11 -12.14 11.84
C ILE A 114 -5.82 -11.97 10.50
N ALA A 115 -6.94 -12.67 10.29
CA ALA A 115 -7.72 -12.55 9.05
C ALA A 115 -8.23 -11.11 8.84
N GLU A 116 -8.78 -10.49 9.88
CA GLU A 116 -9.22 -9.09 9.83
C GLU A 116 -8.07 -8.12 9.47
N ARG A 117 -6.88 -8.31 10.07
CA ARG A 117 -5.74 -7.42 9.82
C ARG A 117 -5.29 -7.45 8.36
N PHE A 118 -5.21 -8.63 7.75
CA PHE A 118 -4.92 -8.76 6.32
C PHE A 118 -5.99 -8.06 5.49
N CYS A 119 -7.26 -8.39 5.71
CA CYS A 119 -8.38 -7.84 4.96
C CYS A 119 -8.47 -6.31 5.06
N GLU A 120 -8.26 -5.74 6.25
CA GLU A 120 -8.27 -4.27 6.43
C GLU A 120 -7.07 -3.61 5.73
N SER A 121 -5.90 -4.26 5.71
CA SER A 121 -4.73 -3.76 4.98
C SER A 121 -4.99 -3.74 3.46
N VAL A 122 -5.64 -4.78 2.94
CA VAL A 122 -6.07 -4.88 1.54
C VAL A 122 -7.11 -3.79 1.20
N LYS A 123 -8.11 -3.59 2.07
CA LYS A 123 -9.16 -2.55 1.87
C LYS A 123 -8.59 -1.14 1.90
N LYS A 124 -7.61 -0.86 2.74
CA LYS A 124 -6.90 0.44 2.76
C LYS A 124 -6.23 0.77 1.42
N SER A 125 -5.85 -0.25 0.66
CA SER A 125 -5.29 -0.11 -0.68
C SER A 125 -6.35 -0.17 -1.79
N SER A 126 -7.62 0.11 -1.45
CA SER A 126 -8.77 0.19 -2.37
C SER A 126 -9.13 -1.12 -3.09
N TYR A 127 -8.64 -2.27 -2.61
CA TYR A 127 -9.09 -3.57 -3.07
C TYR A 127 -10.22 -4.11 -2.21
N ARG A 128 -11.05 -4.96 -2.78
CA ARG A 128 -12.00 -5.76 -2.01
C ARG A 128 -11.28 -6.95 -1.38
N ALA A 129 -11.68 -7.30 -0.17
CA ALA A 129 -11.07 -8.38 0.58
C ALA A 129 -12.08 -9.50 0.88
N GLY A 130 -11.58 -10.71 0.94
CA GLY A 130 -12.32 -11.89 1.36
C GLY A 130 -11.46 -12.83 2.19
N VAL A 131 -12.10 -13.84 2.76
CA VAL A 131 -11.43 -14.91 3.50
C VAL A 131 -11.84 -16.24 2.88
N TYR A 132 -10.83 -17.08 2.58
CA TYR A 132 -11.01 -18.46 2.24
C TYR A 132 -10.66 -19.34 3.43
N ALA A 133 -11.49 -20.32 3.67
CA ALA A 133 -11.21 -21.42 4.57
C ALA A 133 -12.18 -22.60 4.28
N ASN A 134 -11.83 -23.78 4.78
CA ASN A 134 -12.77 -24.91 4.75
C ASN A 134 -13.83 -24.80 5.87
N LEU A 135 -14.87 -25.63 5.78
CA LEU A 135 -15.98 -25.65 6.73
C LEU A 135 -15.53 -25.79 8.18
N ASN A 136 -14.53 -26.65 8.45
CA ASN A 136 -14.02 -26.88 9.79
C ASN A 136 -13.37 -25.63 10.38
N TRP A 137 -12.62 -24.88 9.56
CA TRP A 137 -11.99 -23.64 9.98
C TRP A 137 -13.02 -22.56 10.29
N PHE A 138 -14.00 -22.34 9.42
CA PHE A 138 -15.07 -21.38 9.68
C PHE A 138 -15.91 -21.73 10.90
N SER A 139 -16.15 -23.01 11.17
CA SER A 139 -16.95 -23.45 12.32
C SER A 139 -16.19 -23.34 13.64
N ASN A 140 -14.91 -23.74 13.67
CA ASN A 140 -14.18 -23.97 14.91
C ASN A 140 -13.06 -22.98 15.19
N TYR A 141 -12.39 -22.45 14.16
CA TYR A 141 -11.15 -21.67 14.31
C TYR A 141 -11.25 -20.22 13.87
N LEU A 142 -12.35 -19.82 13.21
CA LEU A 142 -12.62 -18.43 12.80
C LEU A 142 -13.98 -17.99 13.32
N ASP A 143 -14.12 -16.71 13.65
CA ASP A 143 -15.44 -16.12 13.89
C ASP A 143 -16.09 -15.80 12.53
N TYR A 144 -16.74 -16.83 11.97
CA TYR A 144 -17.41 -16.76 10.68
C TYR A 144 -18.40 -15.59 10.60
N THR A 145 -19.24 -15.41 11.62
CA THR A 145 -20.28 -14.35 11.64
C THR A 145 -19.64 -12.96 11.53
N LYS A 146 -18.57 -12.75 12.28
CA LYS A 146 -17.84 -11.49 12.27
C LYS A 146 -17.16 -11.24 10.90
N LEU A 147 -16.53 -12.26 10.32
CA LEU A 147 -15.86 -12.15 9.03
C LEU A 147 -16.86 -11.93 7.89
N LYS A 148 -17.94 -12.72 7.84
CA LYS A 148 -18.98 -12.60 6.80
C LYS A 148 -19.68 -11.24 6.80
N SER A 149 -19.81 -10.59 7.97
CA SER A 149 -20.42 -9.26 8.06
C SER A 149 -19.58 -8.14 7.42
N LYS A 150 -18.28 -8.39 7.14
CA LYS A 150 -17.32 -7.37 6.69
C LYS A 150 -16.64 -7.67 5.37
N TYR A 151 -16.50 -8.97 5.04
CA TYR A 151 -15.67 -9.45 3.93
C TYR A 151 -16.41 -10.52 3.14
N SER A 152 -15.99 -10.72 1.89
CA SER A 152 -16.44 -11.84 1.09
C SER A 152 -15.96 -13.17 1.68
N VAL A 153 -16.82 -14.18 1.65
CA VAL A 153 -16.50 -15.54 2.12
C VAL A 153 -16.38 -16.50 0.95
N TRP A 154 -15.25 -17.18 0.88
CA TRP A 154 -14.98 -18.28 -0.02
C TRP A 154 -14.83 -19.57 0.80
N LEU A 155 -15.85 -20.42 0.73
CA LEU A 155 -15.95 -21.66 1.52
C LEU A 155 -15.45 -22.84 0.71
N ALA A 156 -14.52 -23.62 1.26
CA ALA A 156 -14.20 -24.94 0.74
C ALA A 156 -14.98 -26.02 1.49
N GLN A 157 -15.76 -26.77 0.73
CA GLN A 157 -16.51 -27.93 1.25
C GLN A 157 -16.89 -28.85 0.10
N TYR A 158 -16.38 -30.05 0.09
CA TYR A 158 -16.61 -31.04 -0.97
C TYR A 158 -17.83 -31.89 -0.65
N ASN A 159 -19.01 -31.35 -0.92
CA ASN A 159 -20.31 -31.92 -0.63
C ASN A 159 -21.31 -31.51 -1.73
N ASP A 160 -22.57 -31.95 -1.62
CA ASP A 160 -23.64 -31.63 -2.61
C ASP A 160 -24.06 -30.15 -2.55
N LYS A 161 -23.86 -29.50 -1.43
CA LYS A 161 -24.17 -28.07 -1.19
C LYS A 161 -23.26 -27.46 -0.16
N ALA A 162 -23.12 -26.15 -0.23
CA ALA A 162 -22.50 -25.37 0.84
C ALA A 162 -23.40 -25.36 2.09
N GLU A 163 -22.83 -25.59 3.27
CA GLU A 163 -23.55 -25.56 4.55
C GLU A 163 -23.53 -24.18 5.22
N LEU A 164 -22.61 -23.32 4.83
CA LEU A 164 -22.56 -21.91 5.28
C LEU A 164 -22.93 -20.98 4.12
N ASP A 165 -23.50 -19.84 4.45
CA ASP A 165 -23.74 -18.78 3.47
C ASP A 165 -22.41 -18.19 3.00
N CYS A 166 -22.09 -18.34 1.72
CA CYS A 166 -20.83 -17.93 1.13
C CYS A 166 -21.05 -17.25 -0.23
N ASP A 167 -20.10 -16.41 -0.62
CA ASP A 167 -20.14 -15.77 -1.92
C ASP A 167 -19.58 -16.70 -3.01
N ILE A 168 -18.59 -17.51 -2.63
CA ILE A 168 -18.00 -18.54 -3.48
C ILE A 168 -17.93 -19.85 -2.70
N TRP A 169 -18.26 -20.91 -3.38
CA TRP A 169 -18.15 -22.27 -2.86
C TRP A 169 -17.17 -23.08 -3.72
N GLN A 170 -16.01 -23.47 -3.13
CA GLN A 170 -15.11 -24.45 -3.70
C GLN A 170 -15.72 -25.84 -3.45
N ASN A 171 -16.21 -26.45 -4.49
CA ASN A 171 -17.02 -27.66 -4.39
C ASN A 171 -16.27 -28.96 -4.77
N SER A 172 -15.07 -28.86 -5.34
CA SER A 172 -14.23 -30.00 -5.67
C SER A 172 -12.77 -29.61 -5.81
N SER A 173 -11.87 -30.51 -5.40
CA SER A 173 -10.44 -30.45 -5.66
C SER A 173 -9.97 -31.42 -6.76
N THR A 174 -10.92 -32.10 -7.40
CA THR A 174 -10.63 -33.10 -8.44
C THR A 174 -11.42 -32.83 -9.72
N GLY A 175 -11.83 -31.57 -9.92
CA GLY A 175 -12.53 -31.14 -11.11
C GLY A 175 -11.74 -31.38 -12.40
N ARG A 176 -12.46 -31.38 -13.53
CA ARG A 176 -11.86 -31.44 -14.87
C ARG A 176 -12.47 -30.33 -15.72
N VAL A 177 -11.63 -29.59 -16.41
CA VAL A 177 -12.02 -28.53 -17.33
C VAL A 177 -11.22 -28.61 -18.61
N SER A 178 -11.81 -28.21 -19.74
CA SER A 178 -11.04 -28.12 -20.97
C SER A 178 -9.91 -27.10 -20.84
N GLY A 179 -8.76 -27.41 -21.44
CA GLY A 179 -7.59 -26.54 -21.37
C GLY A 179 -6.60 -26.85 -20.25
N TYR A 180 -6.93 -27.82 -19.35
CA TYR A 180 -5.99 -28.34 -18.38
C TYR A 180 -6.08 -29.85 -18.23
N ASN A 181 -4.93 -30.51 -18.29
CA ASN A 181 -4.86 -31.97 -18.18
C ASN A 181 -4.41 -32.41 -16.77
N GLY A 182 -5.29 -32.27 -15.81
CA GLY A 182 -5.04 -32.60 -14.41
C GLY A 182 -6.27 -32.32 -13.54
N ASN A 183 -6.14 -32.56 -12.24
CA ASN A 183 -7.14 -32.12 -11.27
C ASN A 183 -7.03 -30.61 -11.07
N ILE A 184 -8.17 -29.96 -10.99
CA ILE A 184 -8.25 -28.54 -10.74
C ILE A 184 -9.39 -28.26 -9.76
N ASP A 185 -9.18 -27.28 -8.91
CA ASP A 185 -10.20 -26.86 -7.95
C ASP A 185 -11.30 -26.08 -8.68
N THR A 186 -12.54 -26.54 -8.49
CA THR A 186 -13.71 -25.93 -9.12
C THR A 186 -14.58 -25.23 -8.09
N ASN A 187 -15.17 -24.11 -8.53
CA ASN A 187 -15.91 -23.23 -7.67
C ASN A 187 -17.23 -22.81 -8.32
N ILE A 188 -18.21 -22.51 -7.49
CA ILE A 188 -19.47 -21.90 -7.85
C ILE A 188 -19.57 -20.53 -7.19
N ILE A 189 -19.74 -19.48 -7.98
CA ILE A 189 -20.00 -18.14 -7.47
C ILE A 189 -21.50 -17.99 -7.29
N TYR A 190 -21.93 -17.73 -6.05
CA TYR A 190 -23.31 -17.49 -5.69
C TYR A 190 -23.68 -16.02 -5.68
N ASN A 191 -22.73 -15.16 -5.32
CA ASN A 191 -22.95 -13.73 -5.19
C ASN A 191 -22.17 -12.95 -6.26
N GLU A 192 -22.89 -12.55 -7.31
CA GLU A 192 -22.29 -11.78 -8.42
C GLU A 192 -21.81 -10.38 -8.00
N SER A 193 -22.25 -9.86 -6.86
CA SER A 193 -21.77 -8.57 -6.35
C SER A 193 -20.29 -8.57 -5.98
N ILE A 194 -19.64 -9.74 -5.94
CA ILE A 194 -18.19 -9.84 -5.80
C ILE A 194 -17.45 -9.35 -7.06
N PHE A 195 -18.09 -9.31 -8.21
CA PHE A 195 -17.51 -8.67 -9.37
C PHE A 195 -17.59 -7.15 -9.24
N SER A 196 -16.53 -6.43 -9.55
CA SER A 196 -16.65 -4.99 -9.69
C SER A 196 -17.27 -4.67 -11.05
N ASP A 197 -18.33 -3.87 -11.05
CA ASP A 197 -18.87 -3.28 -12.29
C ASP A 197 -17.93 -2.21 -12.86
N LYS A 198 -16.94 -1.86 -12.10
CA LYS A 198 -15.85 -0.98 -12.51
C LYS A 198 -14.58 -1.78 -12.51
N THR A 199 -13.94 -1.84 -13.66
CA THR A 199 -12.50 -1.83 -13.78
C THR A 199 -11.99 -0.54 -13.10
N GLU A 200 -12.22 -0.40 -11.80
CA GLU A 200 -11.39 0.50 -11.05
C GLU A 200 -10.01 -0.12 -11.20
N LYS A 201 -9.22 0.41 -12.13
CA LYS A 201 -7.79 0.50 -11.95
C LYS A 201 -7.64 0.70 -10.46
N PRO A 202 -6.89 -0.17 -9.71
CA PRO A 202 -6.47 0.23 -8.38
C PRO A 202 -6.09 1.67 -8.63
N THR A 203 -6.72 2.61 -7.94
CA THR A 203 -6.26 3.98 -8.03
C THR A 203 -4.78 3.78 -7.87
N GLU A 204 -4.00 3.95 -8.97
CA GLU A 204 -2.57 4.05 -8.83
C GLU A 204 -2.52 4.92 -7.59
N GLU A 205 -2.01 4.38 -6.45
CA GLU A 205 -1.70 5.30 -5.36
C GLU A 205 -0.98 6.34 -6.13
N LYS A 206 -1.68 7.47 -6.34
CA LYS A 206 -1.09 8.54 -7.12
C LYS A 206 0.17 8.71 -6.36
N ASN A 207 1.30 8.22 -6.92
CA ASN A 207 2.55 8.12 -6.20
C ASN A 207 2.94 9.55 -5.91
N TYR A 208 2.23 10.10 -4.92
CA TYR A 208 2.56 11.40 -4.36
C TYR A 208 3.98 11.22 -3.85
N PRO A 209 4.92 11.91 -4.42
CA PRO A 209 6.27 11.86 -3.87
C PRO A 209 6.21 12.21 -2.39
N ASP A 210 6.84 11.38 -1.59
CA ASP A 210 7.04 11.70 -0.18
C ASP A 210 8.17 12.70 -0.04
N ILE A 211 8.05 13.61 0.92
CA ILE A 211 9.14 14.49 1.32
C ILE A 211 9.65 14.09 2.70
N TYR A 212 10.97 14.02 2.83
CA TYR A 212 11.67 13.62 4.04
C TYR A 212 12.57 14.76 4.48
N TYR A 213 12.60 15.04 5.77
CA TYR A 213 13.41 16.10 6.30
C TYR A 213 13.86 15.83 7.73
N LYS A 214 15.02 16.32 8.06
CA LYS A 214 15.58 16.27 9.42
C LYS A 214 16.31 17.56 9.73
N VAL A 215 16.41 17.90 11.00
CA VAL A 215 17.06 19.11 11.47
C VAL A 215 18.10 18.83 12.52
N ARG A 216 19.10 19.71 12.63
CA ARG A 216 20.06 19.73 13.72
C ARG A 216 19.60 20.73 14.76
N CYS A 217 19.54 20.29 16.02
CA CYS A 217 18.99 21.05 17.13
C CYS A 217 19.80 20.72 18.39
N GLY A 218 20.28 21.71 19.12
CA GLY A 218 21.10 21.44 20.31
C GLY A 218 22.41 20.67 20.03
N GLY A 219 22.97 20.80 18.84
CA GLY A 219 24.21 20.14 18.44
C GLY A 219 24.08 18.74 17.86
N ILE A 220 22.87 18.15 17.83
CA ILE A 220 22.60 16.79 17.30
C ILE A 220 21.61 16.81 16.15
N TRP A 221 21.77 15.88 15.19
CA TRP A 221 20.75 15.61 14.18
C TRP A 221 19.62 14.80 14.79
N LEU A 222 18.39 15.26 14.60
CA LEU A 222 17.19 14.56 15.03
C LEU A 222 16.77 13.50 13.98
N PRO A 223 15.91 12.52 14.36
CA PRO A 223 15.34 11.56 13.43
C PRO A 223 14.70 12.23 12.21
N GLU A 224 14.70 11.51 11.09
CA GLU A 224 14.02 11.92 9.86
C GLU A 224 12.51 11.91 10.06
N VAL A 225 11.84 12.94 9.56
CA VAL A 225 10.38 13.07 9.51
C VAL A 225 9.92 12.92 8.07
N LYS A 226 8.83 12.19 7.86
CA LYS A 226 8.20 11.99 6.56
C LYS A 226 6.91 12.80 6.48
N ASN A 227 6.76 13.64 5.48
CA ASN A 227 5.55 14.44 5.27
C ASN A 227 5.12 15.18 6.55
N LEU A 228 3.86 14.98 6.96
CA LEU A 228 3.30 15.54 8.20
C LEU A 228 3.07 14.47 9.28
N GLU A 229 3.81 13.35 9.23
CA GLU A 229 3.72 12.32 10.29
C GLU A 229 4.14 12.89 11.66
N ASP A 230 5.05 13.86 11.62
CA ASP A 230 5.47 14.67 12.78
C ASP A 230 6.03 16.02 12.27
N TYR A 231 6.57 16.81 13.16
CA TYR A 231 7.41 17.97 12.84
C TYR A 231 8.88 17.68 13.13
N ALA A 232 9.79 18.28 12.37
CA ALA A 232 11.21 18.23 12.69
C ALA A 232 11.59 19.39 13.60
N GLY A 233 12.24 19.08 14.72
CA GLY A 233 12.69 20.07 15.70
C GLY A 233 12.41 19.68 17.15
N LEU A 234 12.83 20.54 18.06
CA LEU A 234 12.54 20.42 19.50
C LEU A 234 12.01 21.75 20.00
N LYS A 235 10.79 21.78 20.52
CA LYS A 235 10.19 23.00 21.09
C LYS A 235 11.14 23.65 22.10
N GLY A 236 11.44 24.93 21.87
CA GLY A 236 12.34 25.69 22.72
C GLY A 236 13.83 25.59 22.34
N LYS A 237 14.22 24.83 21.33
CA LYS A 237 15.61 24.68 20.88
C LYS A 237 15.75 25.16 19.43
N ALA A 238 16.63 26.12 19.20
CA ALA A 238 16.88 26.65 17.87
C ALA A 238 17.39 25.57 16.91
N ILE A 239 16.85 25.57 15.70
CA ILE A 239 17.34 24.77 14.58
C ILE A 239 18.55 25.49 13.97
N THR A 240 19.62 24.75 13.67
CA THR A 240 20.86 25.28 13.11
C THR A 240 21.18 24.73 11.71
N ASN A 241 20.66 23.58 11.37
CA ASN A 241 20.86 22.95 10.07
C ASN A 241 19.60 22.16 9.69
N ILE A 242 19.34 22.01 8.38
CA ILE A 242 18.25 21.22 7.83
C ILE A 242 18.72 20.46 6.60
N ALA A 243 18.28 19.21 6.45
CA ALA A 243 18.42 18.40 5.25
C ALA A 243 17.05 17.96 4.77
N ILE A 244 16.80 18.07 3.44
CA ILE A 244 15.50 17.78 2.82
C ILE A 244 15.71 16.95 1.55
N ARG A 245 14.90 15.89 1.35
CA ARG A 245 14.86 15.09 0.12
C ARG A 245 13.44 14.71 -0.22
N ALA A 246 13.18 14.41 -1.49
CA ALA A 246 11.95 13.77 -1.93
C ALA A 246 12.22 12.33 -2.39
N SER A 247 11.22 11.45 -2.30
CA SER A 247 11.31 10.08 -2.83
C SER A 247 11.41 10.05 -4.36
N ILE A 248 10.76 11.01 -5.02
CA ILE A 248 10.75 11.19 -6.49
C ILE A 248 10.79 12.69 -6.76
N GLY A 249 11.52 13.11 -7.80
CA GLY A 249 11.68 14.52 -8.15
C GLY A 249 12.92 15.16 -7.51
N LYS A 250 13.00 16.48 -7.58
CA LYS A 250 14.14 17.23 -7.06
C LYS A 250 13.66 18.29 -6.08
N VAL A 251 14.41 18.44 -5.00
CA VAL A 251 14.20 19.52 -4.02
C VAL A 251 15.46 20.39 -4.01
N TRP A 252 15.28 21.70 -3.99
CA TRP A 252 16.32 22.58 -3.49
C TRP A 252 15.77 23.34 -2.28
N TYR A 253 16.66 23.68 -1.37
CA TYR A 253 16.31 24.39 -0.15
C TYR A 253 17.43 25.33 0.28
N GLN A 254 17.06 26.30 1.09
CA GLN A 254 17.94 27.39 1.51
C GLN A 254 17.49 27.85 2.90
N VAL A 255 18.42 28.30 3.71
CA VAL A 255 18.12 28.84 5.02
C VAL A 255 18.68 30.26 5.17
N HIS A 256 17.98 31.06 5.96
CA HIS A 256 18.41 32.37 6.40
C HIS A 256 18.90 32.30 7.85
N THR A 257 19.92 33.07 8.13
CA THR A 257 20.50 33.25 9.47
C THR A 257 20.78 34.73 9.67
N LYS A 258 21.24 35.15 10.84
CA LYS A 258 21.63 36.55 11.10
C LYS A 258 22.63 37.14 10.06
N GLY A 259 23.39 36.27 9.39
CA GLY A 259 24.31 36.67 8.30
C GLY A 259 23.70 36.77 6.93
N GLY A 260 22.39 36.50 6.78
CA GLY A 260 21.69 36.49 5.50
C GLY A 260 21.39 35.09 4.99
N TRP A 261 20.92 34.99 3.71
CA TRP A 261 20.67 33.73 3.05
C TRP A 261 21.96 32.97 2.75
N LEU A 262 22.04 31.73 3.17
CA LEU A 262 23.13 30.81 2.82
C LEU A 262 22.93 30.22 1.41
N PRO A 263 23.93 29.57 0.80
CA PRO A 263 23.76 28.95 -0.52
C PRO A 263 22.61 27.94 -0.59
N LYS A 264 22.05 27.78 -1.81
CA LYS A 264 21.07 26.73 -2.09
C LYS A 264 21.70 25.35 -2.02
N VAL A 265 20.97 24.38 -1.49
CA VAL A 265 21.36 22.98 -1.31
C VAL A 265 20.38 22.10 -2.06
N THR A 266 20.88 21.02 -2.65
CA THR A 266 20.08 20.02 -3.38
C THR A 266 20.31 18.60 -2.89
N GLY A 267 21.35 18.36 -2.09
CA GLY A 267 21.72 17.07 -1.55
C GLY A 267 21.00 16.73 -0.25
N TYR A 268 21.24 15.51 0.24
CA TYR A 268 20.73 15.00 1.51
C TYR A 268 21.77 14.08 2.14
N ASP A 269 22.82 14.68 2.66
CA ASP A 269 23.90 13.97 3.33
C ASP A 269 24.44 14.84 4.47
N ILE A 270 24.31 14.37 5.69
CA ILE A 270 24.73 15.15 6.89
C ILE A 270 26.24 15.25 7.05
N ASP A 271 27.01 14.48 6.31
CA ASP A 271 28.47 14.49 6.30
C ASP A 271 29.06 15.32 5.14
N ASP A 272 28.20 15.72 4.16
CA ASP A 272 28.56 16.63 3.07
C ASP A 272 28.27 18.09 3.46
N PHE A 273 29.33 18.82 3.85
CA PHE A 273 29.27 20.22 4.28
C PHE A 273 29.00 21.22 3.14
N GLU A 274 29.15 20.82 1.88
CA GLU A 274 29.01 21.73 0.74
C GLU A 274 27.59 21.73 0.19
N ASN A 275 26.99 20.56 0.01
CA ASN A 275 25.68 20.44 -0.62
C ASN A 275 24.73 19.43 0.05
N GLY A 276 25.11 18.80 1.15
CA GLY A 276 24.29 17.76 1.78
C GLY A 276 23.22 18.29 2.74
N TYR A 277 23.37 19.50 3.25
CA TYR A 277 22.42 20.16 4.14
C TYR A 277 22.58 21.69 4.12
N ALA A 278 21.52 22.43 4.43
CA ALA A 278 21.56 23.87 4.60
C ALA A 278 21.75 24.26 6.08
N GLY A 279 22.63 25.21 6.32
CA GLY A 279 22.97 25.74 7.66
C GLY A 279 24.46 25.70 7.93
N ASN A 280 24.91 26.57 8.81
CA ASN A 280 26.33 26.72 9.17
C ASN A 280 26.56 26.64 10.68
N GLY A 281 25.60 26.09 11.44
CA GLY A 281 25.64 26.02 12.90
C GLY A 281 25.05 27.24 13.60
N SER A 282 24.78 28.34 12.89
CA SER A 282 24.06 29.48 13.43
C SER A 282 22.53 29.20 13.46
N ASN A 283 21.81 29.88 14.35
CA ASN A 283 20.40 29.77 14.43
C ASN A 283 19.73 30.19 13.11
N ILE A 284 18.84 29.35 12.61
CA ILE A 284 18.00 29.61 11.43
C ILE A 284 16.78 30.42 11.87
N ASP A 285 16.40 31.41 11.10
CA ASP A 285 15.21 32.24 11.32
C ASP A 285 14.22 32.20 10.17
N ALA A 286 14.64 31.75 8.97
CA ALA A 286 13.74 31.48 7.85
C ALA A 286 14.28 30.35 6.95
N ILE A 287 13.38 29.67 6.26
CA ILE A 287 13.69 28.63 5.27
C ILE A 287 12.97 28.91 3.96
N ARG A 288 13.56 28.45 2.88
CA ARG A 288 12.96 28.40 1.54
C ARG A 288 13.09 26.98 1.01
N VAL A 289 12.00 26.41 0.49
CA VAL A 289 11.96 25.06 -0.07
C VAL A 289 11.25 25.12 -1.40
N TYR A 290 11.79 24.46 -2.40
CA TYR A 290 11.21 24.37 -3.74
C TYR A 290 11.25 22.93 -4.24
N TYR A 291 10.13 22.48 -4.82
CA TYR A 291 10.03 21.14 -5.37
C TYR A 291 9.84 21.16 -6.89
N THR A 292 10.62 20.38 -7.59
CA THR A 292 10.47 20.16 -9.04
C THR A 292 9.78 18.83 -9.29
N THR A 293 8.52 18.89 -9.69
CA THR A 293 7.72 17.71 -10.06
C THR A 293 8.22 17.14 -11.40
N PRO A 294 8.64 15.86 -11.47
CA PRO A 294 8.93 15.22 -12.74
C PRO A 294 7.70 15.15 -13.64
N GLN A 295 7.88 15.25 -14.97
CA GLN A 295 6.78 15.22 -15.93
C GLN A 295 5.96 13.92 -15.83
N SER A 296 6.59 12.77 -15.55
CA SER A 296 5.91 11.49 -15.34
C SER A 296 4.95 11.52 -14.14
N VAL A 297 5.37 12.18 -13.04
CA VAL A 297 4.54 12.38 -11.85
C VAL A 297 3.40 13.36 -12.16
N ALA A 298 3.71 14.49 -12.82
CA ALA A 298 2.69 15.47 -13.21
C ALA A 298 1.61 14.85 -14.11
N ASN A 299 2.01 14.02 -15.07
CA ASN A 299 1.08 13.29 -15.95
C ASN A 299 0.19 12.30 -15.16
N SER A 300 0.76 11.57 -14.21
CA SER A 300 0.02 10.61 -13.37
C SER A 300 -0.97 11.32 -12.44
N LEU A 301 -0.56 12.46 -11.86
CA LEU A 301 -1.38 13.20 -10.91
C LEU A 301 -2.38 14.16 -11.57
N GLY A 302 -2.15 14.53 -12.85
CA GLY A 302 -2.89 15.58 -13.54
C GLY A 302 -2.57 16.99 -13.03
N LYS A 303 -1.50 17.16 -12.25
CA LYS A 303 -1.03 18.44 -11.72
C LYS A 303 0.46 18.43 -11.39
N TYR A 304 1.07 19.59 -11.33
CA TYR A 304 2.37 19.80 -10.70
C TYR A 304 2.20 19.98 -9.20
N LEU A 305 3.08 19.35 -8.41
CA LEU A 305 3.12 19.52 -6.96
C LEU A 305 4.05 20.66 -6.57
N VAL A 306 3.78 21.25 -5.43
CA VAL A 306 4.60 22.28 -4.78
C VAL A 306 5.02 21.82 -3.39
N ALA A 307 6.18 22.27 -2.93
CA ALA A 307 6.54 22.12 -1.52
C ALA A 307 5.73 23.12 -0.70
N LYS A 308 4.91 22.63 0.23
CA LYS A 308 4.18 23.43 1.19
C LYS A 308 4.81 23.26 2.56
N TYR A 309 5.25 24.36 3.15
CA TYR A 309 6.04 24.30 4.37
C TYR A 309 5.75 25.48 5.29
N ARG A 310 6.02 25.29 6.57
CA ARG A 310 5.91 26.29 7.61
C ARG A 310 6.92 26.08 8.71
N VAL A 311 7.21 27.13 9.47
CA VAL A 311 8.11 27.10 10.64
C VAL A 311 7.46 27.77 11.83
N SER A 312 7.95 27.43 13.02
CA SER A 312 7.54 28.05 14.29
C SER A 312 8.70 28.80 14.90
N PRO A 313 8.54 30.06 15.33
CA PRO A 313 9.53 30.69 16.20
C PRO A 313 9.62 29.97 17.53
N ILE A 314 10.74 30.09 18.20
CA ILE A 314 10.99 29.39 19.47
C ILE A 314 9.85 29.59 20.46
N ASN A 315 9.25 28.49 20.90
CA ASN A 315 8.12 28.44 21.84
C ASN A 315 6.86 29.20 21.39
N LYS A 316 6.67 29.44 20.10
CA LYS A 316 5.50 30.11 19.55
C LYS A 316 4.69 29.17 18.66
N GLU A 317 3.52 29.64 18.19
CA GLU A 317 2.75 28.94 17.17
C GLU A 317 3.43 29.06 15.80
N TYR A 318 3.03 28.16 14.88
CA TYR A 318 3.53 28.18 13.51
C TYR A 318 3.08 29.46 12.79
N PHE A 319 3.94 29.97 11.90
CA PHE A 319 3.54 30.90 10.85
C PHE A 319 2.64 30.19 9.82
N ASP A 320 2.00 30.99 8.96
CA ASP A 320 1.21 30.51 7.85
C ASP A 320 2.06 29.68 6.87
N TRP A 321 1.36 28.81 6.14
CA TRP A 321 1.98 27.96 5.14
C TRP A 321 2.51 28.75 3.95
N GLN A 322 3.71 28.44 3.52
CA GLN A 322 4.33 28.93 2.30
C GLN A 322 4.37 27.82 1.25
N LYS A 323 4.43 28.22 -0.03
CA LYS A 323 4.43 27.31 -1.19
C LYS A 323 5.62 27.63 -2.09
N ASP A 324 6.53 26.68 -2.25
CA ASP A 324 7.77 26.87 -3.01
C ASP A 324 8.43 28.22 -2.69
N ASP A 325 8.93 28.94 -3.68
CA ASP A 325 9.44 30.31 -3.56
C ASP A 325 8.47 31.38 -4.11
N GLN A 326 7.14 31.08 -4.06
CA GLN A 326 6.10 31.99 -4.55
C GLN A 326 6.04 33.27 -3.71
N THR A 327 5.84 34.41 -4.38
CA THR A 327 5.75 35.74 -3.74
C THR A 327 4.42 36.45 -4.05
N THR A 328 3.40 35.68 -4.46
CA THR A 328 2.07 36.17 -4.78
C THR A 328 1.00 35.49 -3.93
N ASN A 329 -0.20 36.04 -3.89
CA ASN A 329 -1.34 35.45 -3.16
C ASN A 329 -1.06 35.20 -1.67
N GLY A 330 -0.41 36.17 -0.98
CA GLY A 330 -0.10 36.05 0.44
C GLY A 330 1.09 35.14 0.78
N GLN A 331 1.92 34.82 -0.22
CA GLN A 331 3.15 34.08 -0.04
C GLN A 331 4.35 35.04 -0.03
N ASP A 332 5.29 34.82 0.88
CA ASP A 332 6.50 35.64 1.05
C ASP A 332 7.72 35.05 0.33
N GLY A 333 7.57 33.86 -0.27
CA GLY A 333 8.65 33.12 -0.90
C GLY A 333 9.57 32.39 0.10
N TYR A 334 9.24 32.44 1.39
CA TYR A 334 9.95 31.76 2.47
C TYR A 334 9.05 31.66 3.72
N ALA A 335 9.33 30.72 4.60
CA ALA A 335 8.68 30.64 5.91
C ALA A 335 9.64 31.08 7.00
N GLY A 336 9.20 31.96 7.89
CA GLY A 336 9.97 32.50 9.00
C GLY A 336 9.87 34.01 9.13
N LEU A 337 10.57 34.54 10.08
CA LEU A 337 10.70 35.97 10.32
C LEU A 337 12.14 36.28 10.71
N PHE A 338 12.81 37.14 9.97
CA PHE A 338 14.22 37.47 10.22
C PHE A 338 14.44 37.92 11.66
N ASP A 339 15.57 37.50 12.23
CA ASP A 339 15.95 37.66 13.63
C ASP A 339 15.10 36.91 14.67
N LYS A 340 14.18 36.04 14.20
CA LYS A 340 13.38 35.16 15.07
C LYS A 340 13.73 33.71 14.82
N SER A 341 14.66 33.17 15.61
CA SER A 341 15.08 31.77 15.51
C SER A 341 13.87 30.81 15.56
N ILE A 342 13.94 29.76 14.73
CA ILE A 342 12.87 28.75 14.62
C ILE A 342 13.24 27.49 15.40
N ASP A 343 12.20 26.76 15.90
CA ASP A 343 12.37 25.52 16.66
C ASP A 343 11.67 24.30 16.06
N ARG A 344 10.75 24.49 15.09
CA ARG A 344 10.02 23.41 14.43
C ARG A 344 9.77 23.74 12.96
N VAL A 345 9.78 22.69 12.14
CA VAL A 345 9.49 22.74 10.70
C VAL A 345 8.49 21.64 10.34
N SER A 346 7.53 21.94 9.48
CA SER A 346 6.62 20.98 8.86
C SER A 346 6.62 21.18 7.34
N ILE A 347 6.76 20.10 6.56
CA ILE A 347 6.83 20.13 5.10
C ILE A 347 5.97 19.00 4.51
N ILE A 348 5.24 19.31 3.43
CA ILE A 348 4.48 18.34 2.62
C ILE A 348 4.54 18.74 1.15
N LEU A 349 4.32 17.78 0.24
CA LEU A 349 4.07 18.05 -1.18
C LEU A 349 2.55 18.01 -1.45
N GLU A 350 1.99 19.03 -2.11
CA GLU A 350 0.55 19.07 -2.42
C GLU A 350 0.25 19.42 -3.89
#